data_a46df16724f9d955ad2a80ef673614fe
#
_entry.id   a46df16724f9d955ad2a80ef673614fe
#
_cell.length_a   1.000
_cell.length_b   1.000
_cell.length_c   1.000
_cell.angle_alpha   90.00
_cell.angle_beta   90.00
_cell.angle_gamma   90.00
#
_symmetry.space_group_name_H-M   'P 1'
#
loop_
_entity.id
_entity.type
_entity.pdbx_description
1 polymer ?
#
loop_
_entity_poly.entity_id
_entity_poly.type
_entity_poly.pdbx_seq_one_letter_code
_entity_poly.pdbx_strand_id
1 'polypeptide(L)'
;MPDTFFQPVSGFELPRFAGIATFMRLPHVGLLDKRLNDVQIGLIGTPWDGGTTNRPGPRHGPRQLRDYSTMIRAENGATGVRPFELVNCADLGDVGPNPADLHDTMARITDFYQKVK
;
A
#
# COMPACT_ATOMS: atom_id res chain seq x y z
N MET A 1 -0.42 -3.62 -22.33
CA MET A 1 0.38 -2.54 -21.70
C MET A 1 -0.28 -2.08 -20.42
N PRO A 2 0.43 -1.97 -19.31
CA PRO A 2 -0.13 -1.39 -18.09
C PRO A 2 -0.54 0.06 -18.32
N ASP A 3 -1.58 0.48 -17.65
CA ASP A 3 -2.02 1.87 -17.67
C ASP A 3 -0.93 2.74 -17.03
N THR A 4 -0.60 3.87 -17.64
CA THR A 4 0.39 4.81 -17.12
C THR A 4 0.00 5.39 -15.76
N PHE A 5 -1.29 5.42 -15.44
CA PHE A 5 -1.78 5.80 -14.12
C PHE A 5 -1.15 4.94 -13.00
N PHE A 6 -0.91 3.66 -13.27
CA PHE A 6 -0.38 2.73 -12.27
C PHE A 6 1.15 2.73 -12.17
N GLN A 7 1.84 3.58 -12.92
CA GLN A 7 3.29 3.68 -12.80
C GLN A 7 3.67 4.47 -11.54
N PRO A 8 4.74 4.06 -10.83
CA PRO A 8 5.23 4.84 -9.70
C PRO A 8 5.72 6.21 -10.16
N VAL A 9 5.59 7.20 -9.28
CA VAL A 9 6.08 8.55 -9.58
C VAL A 9 7.60 8.52 -9.77
N SER A 10 8.07 9.07 -10.88
CA SER A 10 9.49 9.12 -11.20
C SER A 10 10.24 10.10 -10.29
N GLY A 11 11.45 9.71 -9.87
CA GLY A 11 12.36 10.61 -9.15
C GLY A 11 12.79 11.82 -9.98
N PHE A 12 12.61 11.79 -11.29
CA PHE A 12 12.88 12.93 -12.18
C PHE A 12 11.72 13.93 -12.19
N GLU A 13 10.51 13.49 -11.95
CA GLU A 13 9.35 14.37 -11.81
C GLU A 13 9.28 14.99 -10.42
N LEU A 14 9.50 14.16 -9.40
CA LEU A 14 9.39 14.56 -8.00
C LEU A 14 10.46 13.82 -7.21
N PRO A 15 11.38 14.52 -6.52
CA PRO A 15 12.41 13.86 -5.72
C PRO A 15 11.80 12.87 -4.74
N ARG A 16 12.53 11.78 -4.46
CA ARG A 16 12.04 10.68 -3.63
C ARG A 16 11.68 11.07 -2.20
N PHE A 17 12.27 12.16 -1.69
CA PHE A 17 11.98 12.67 -0.36
C PHE A 17 10.74 13.58 -0.33
N ALA A 18 10.14 13.88 -1.48
CA ALA A 18 9.02 14.83 -1.60
C ALA A 18 7.73 14.12 -2.00
N GLY A 19 6.63 14.78 -1.76
CA GLY A 19 5.30 14.29 -2.10
C GLY A 19 4.66 13.44 -1.00
N ILE A 20 3.55 12.81 -1.36
CA ILE A 20 2.79 11.95 -0.44
C ILE A 20 3.36 10.54 -0.50
N ALA A 21 3.76 10.00 0.65
CA ALA A 21 4.33 8.66 0.73
C ALA A 21 3.23 7.60 0.60
N THR A 22 3.26 6.88 -0.51
CA THR A 22 2.50 5.65 -0.72
C THR A 22 3.47 4.48 -0.82
N PHE A 23 2.98 3.24 -0.80
CA PHE A 23 3.85 2.09 -1.05
C PHE A 23 4.50 2.23 -2.43
N MET A 24 5.83 2.32 -2.44
CA MET A 24 6.66 2.39 -3.65
C MET A 24 6.27 3.52 -4.60
N ARG A 25 5.67 4.59 -4.06
CA ARG A 25 5.19 5.75 -4.83
C ARG A 25 4.14 5.39 -5.88
N LEU A 26 3.46 4.27 -5.68
CA LEU A 26 2.34 3.85 -6.51
C LEU A 26 1.12 4.75 -6.27
N PRO A 27 0.18 4.81 -7.20
CA PRO A 27 -1.04 5.56 -6.97
C PRO A 27 -1.85 4.97 -5.82
N HIS A 28 -2.50 5.84 -5.07
CA HIS A 28 -3.50 5.44 -4.09
C HIS A 28 -4.85 5.28 -4.79
N VAL A 29 -5.43 4.09 -4.66
CA VAL A 29 -6.75 3.77 -5.20
C VAL A 29 -7.66 3.41 -4.04
N GLY A 30 -8.64 4.26 -3.74
CA GLY A 30 -9.61 4.01 -2.69
C GLY A 30 -10.63 2.95 -3.08
N LEU A 31 -11.35 2.41 -2.10
CA LEU A 31 -12.33 1.34 -2.33
C LEU A 31 -13.54 1.79 -3.16
N LEU A 32 -13.79 3.10 -3.24
CA LEU A 32 -14.89 3.65 -4.04
C LEU A 32 -14.43 4.13 -5.43
N ASP A 33 -13.14 4.06 -5.70
CA ASP A 33 -12.58 4.47 -6.98
C ASP A 33 -12.87 3.39 -8.04
N LYS A 34 -13.34 3.81 -9.21
CA LYS A 34 -13.62 2.88 -10.32
C LYS A 34 -12.37 2.16 -10.81
N ARG A 35 -11.19 2.76 -10.63
CA ARG A 35 -9.92 2.16 -11.01
C ARG A 35 -9.56 0.93 -10.18
N LEU A 36 -10.28 0.69 -9.07
CA LEU A 36 -10.10 -0.53 -8.29
C LEU A 36 -10.28 -1.79 -9.14
N ASN A 37 -11.16 -1.74 -10.13
CA ASN A 37 -11.39 -2.87 -11.04
C ASN A 37 -10.18 -3.20 -11.92
N ASP A 38 -9.29 -2.24 -12.12
CA ASP A 38 -8.11 -2.40 -12.95
C ASP A 38 -6.85 -2.76 -12.15
N VAL A 39 -6.94 -2.78 -10.82
CA VAL A 39 -5.85 -3.15 -9.94
C VAL A 39 -5.66 -4.66 -9.96
N GLN A 40 -4.46 -5.11 -10.25
CA GLN A 40 -4.10 -6.53 -10.24
C GLN A 40 -3.40 -6.93 -8.94
N ILE A 41 -2.59 -6.03 -8.37
CA ILE A 41 -1.95 -6.21 -7.08
C ILE A 41 -2.24 -4.98 -6.21
N GLY A 42 -2.98 -5.19 -5.13
CA GLY A 42 -3.27 -4.14 -4.15
C GLY A 42 -2.41 -4.33 -2.90
N LEU A 43 -1.79 -3.25 -2.45
CA LEU A 43 -1.02 -3.21 -1.21
C LEU A 43 -1.89 -2.59 -0.12
N ILE A 44 -2.07 -3.31 0.97
CA ILE A 44 -2.99 -2.93 2.04
C ILE A 44 -2.25 -2.95 3.37
N GLY A 45 -2.38 -1.88 4.14
CA GLY A 45 -1.87 -1.83 5.50
C GLY A 45 -2.92 -2.30 6.51
N THR A 46 -2.47 -3.02 7.52
CA THR A 46 -3.33 -3.42 8.65
C THR A 46 -2.62 -3.02 9.95
N PRO A 47 -2.75 -1.76 10.37
CA PRO A 47 -2.00 -1.20 11.49
C PRO A 47 -2.61 -1.59 12.83
N TRP A 48 -2.45 -2.86 13.21
CA TRP A 48 -2.95 -3.41 14.46
C TRP A 48 -1.83 -4.09 15.24
N ASP A 49 -1.72 -3.79 16.53
CA ASP A 49 -0.77 -4.43 17.43
C ASP A 49 -1.35 -4.72 18.82
N GLY A 50 -2.67 -4.72 18.95
CA GLY A 50 -3.35 -4.94 20.23
C GLY A 50 -3.10 -6.31 20.87
N GLY A 51 -2.61 -7.28 20.09
CA GLY A 51 -2.23 -8.61 20.59
C GLY A 51 -0.76 -8.78 20.91
N THR A 52 0.03 -7.70 20.87
CA THR A 52 1.48 -7.78 21.09
C THR A 52 1.80 -8.10 22.54
N THR A 53 2.58 -9.15 22.75
CA THR A 53 2.92 -9.65 24.10
C THR A 53 3.93 -8.77 24.81
N ASN A 54 4.94 -8.26 24.10
CA ASN A 54 6.08 -7.60 24.76
C ASN A 54 6.39 -6.22 24.20
N ARG A 55 6.49 -6.05 22.90
CA ARG A 55 6.92 -4.80 22.28
C ARG A 55 5.85 -4.27 21.34
N PRO A 56 4.94 -3.41 21.81
CA PRO A 56 3.98 -2.74 20.95
C PRO A 56 4.69 -1.81 19.98
N GLY A 57 4.05 -1.55 18.84
CA GLY A 57 4.58 -0.66 17.81
C GLY A 57 4.33 -1.10 16.38
N PRO A 58 3.97 -2.38 16.09
CA PRO A 58 3.64 -2.80 14.72
C PRO A 58 2.53 -1.98 14.05
N ARG A 59 1.68 -1.28 14.84
CA ARG A 59 0.67 -0.36 14.30
C ARG A 59 1.28 0.74 13.42
N HIS A 60 2.55 1.05 13.61
CA HIS A 60 3.27 2.05 12.83
C HIS A 60 3.93 1.47 11.58
N GLY A 61 3.84 0.13 11.40
CA GLY A 61 4.50 -0.57 10.31
C GLY A 61 4.10 -0.09 8.92
N PRO A 62 2.80 -0.04 8.59
CA PRO A 62 2.40 0.39 7.24
C PRO A 62 2.89 1.79 6.89
N ARG A 63 2.79 2.74 7.81
CA ARG A 63 3.26 4.11 7.59
C ARG A 63 4.76 4.16 7.38
N GLN A 64 5.51 3.41 8.18
CA GLN A 64 6.97 3.35 8.10
C GLN A 64 7.42 2.69 6.79
N LEU A 65 6.76 1.61 6.39
CA LEU A 65 7.05 0.94 5.12
C LEU A 65 6.75 1.84 3.93
N ARG A 66 5.66 2.61 3.98
CA ARG A 66 5.37 3.59 2.93
C ARG A 66 6.47 4.62 2.81
N ASP A 67 6.92 5.17 3.94
CA ASP A 67 7.95 6.19 3.96
C ASP A 67 9.26 5.66 3.35
N TYR A 68 9.76 4.53 3.84
CA TYR A 68 11.00 3.96 3.32
C TYR A 68 10.88 3.42 1.90
N SER A 69 9.72 2.94 1.49
CA SER A 69 9.51 2.41 0.14
C SER A 69 9.63 3.47 -0.95
N THR A 70 9.57 4.75 -0.58
CA THR A 70 9.79 5.83 -1.57
C THR A 70 11.19 5.82 -2.15
N MET A 71 12.13 5.15 -1.49
CA MET A 71 13.53 5.08 -1.90
C MET A 71 13.85 3.90 -2.82
N ILE A 72 12.95 2.94 -2.98
CA ILE A 72 13.22 1.78 -3.82
C ILE A 72 13.17 2.14 -5.30
N ARG A 73 13.85 1.33 -6.10
CA ARG A 73 13.84 1.49 -7.56
C ARG A 73 12.74 0.64 -8.18
N ALA A 74 12.24 1.08 -9.34
CA ALA A 74 11.18 0.38 -10.07
C ALA A 74 11.69 -0.85 -10.84
N GLU A 75 12.98 -1.13 -10.77
CA GLU A 75 13.62 -2.24 -11.45
C GLU A 75 14.48 -3.03 -10.47
N ASN A 76 14.37 -4.36 -10.53
CA ASN A 76 15.27 -5.24 -9.80
C ASN A 76 16.62 -5.30 -10.53
N GLY A 77 17.68 -4.79 -9.90
CA GLY A 77 18.99 -4.68 -10.52
C GLY A 77 19.65 -6.02 -10.85
N ALA A 78 19.27 -7.10 -10.16
CA ALA A 78 19.84 -8.42 -10.40
C ALA A 78 19.17 -9.15 -11.57
N THR A 79 17.85 -8.96 -11.76
CA THR A 79 17.07 -9.68 -12.76
C THR A 79 16.62 -8.82 -13.94
N GLY A 80 16.68 -7.50 -13.80
CA GLY A 80 16.16 -6.57 -14.80
C GLY A 80 14.63 -6.52 -14.85
N VAL A 81 13.94 -7.19 -13.94
CA VAL A 81 12.48 -7.22 -13.91
C VAL A 81 11.92 -5.87 -13.44
N ARG A 82 10.92 -5.38 -14.14
CA ARG A 82 10.20 -4.15 -13.85
C ARG A 82 8.73 -4.49 -13.58
N PRO A 83 8.37 -4.86 -12.34
CA PRO A 83 7.05 -5.39 -12.04
C PRO A 83 5.91 -4.42 -12.36
N PHE A 84 6.12 -3.11 -12.18
CA PHE A 84 5.07 -2.13 -12.42
C PHE A 84 4.78 -1.88 -13.91
N GLU A 85 5.65 -2.37 -14.79
CA GLU A 85 5.40 -2.40 -16.22
C GLU A 85 4.66 -3.68 -16.66
N LEU A 86 4.61 -4.68 -15.78
CA LEU A 86 3.96 -5.97 -16.08
C LEU A 86 2.53 -6.02 -15.59
N VAL A 87 2.24 -5.44 -14.42
CA VAL A 87 0.93 -5.50 -13.79
C VAL A 87 0.57 -4.16 -13.15
N ASN A 88 -0.72 -3.91 -13.01
CA ASN A 88 -1.24 -2.72 -12.35
C ASN A 88 -1.20 -2.91 -10.83
N CYS A 89 -0.28 -2.22 -10.17
CA CYS A 89 -0.15 -2.22 -8.70
C CYS A 89 -0.64 -0.89 -8.15
N ALA A 90 -1.26 -0.93 -6.98
CA ALA A 90 -1.72 0.29 -6.30
C ALA A 90 -1.67 0.13 -4.78
N ASP A 91 -1.54 1.27 -4.11
CA ASP A 91 -1.71 1.35 -2.66
C ASP A 91 -3.21 1.54 -2.38
N LEU A 92 -3.83 0.57 -1.73
CA LEU A 92 -5.25 0.61 -1.42
C LEU A 92 -5.53 1.26 -0.06
N GLY A 93 -4.51 1.76 0.60
CA GLY A 93 -4.65 2.37 1.92
C GLY A 93 -4.62 1.35 3.06
N ASP A 94 -5.16 1.74 4.19
CA ASP A 94 -5.16 0.92 5.39
C ASP A 94 -6.57 0.49 5.76
N VAL A 95 -6.67 -0.70 6.34
CA VAL A 95 -7.82 -1.02 7.17
C VAL A 95 -7.82 -0.08 8.37
N GLY A 96 -8.94 0.55 8.69
CA GLY A 96 -9.07 1.39 9.88
C GLY A 96 -9.40 0.56 11.10
N PRO A 97 -8.42 0.10 11.90
CA PRO A 97 -8.72 -0.73 13.06
C PRO A 97 -9.35 0.09 14.19
N ASN A 98 -9.99 -0.61 15.10
CA ASN A 98 -10.45 -0.04 16.35
C ASN A 98 -9.42 -0.40 17.44
N PRO A 99 -8.59 0.52 17.90
CA PRO A 99 -7.52 0.19 18.85
C PRO A 99 -8.04 -0.27 20.22
N ALA A 100 -9.32 -0.06 20.50
CA ALA A 100 -9.95 -0.43 21.77
C ALA A 100 -10.67 -1.78 21.72
N ASP A 101 -10.83 -2.39 20.54
CA ASP A 101 -11.66 -3.59 20.41
C ASP A 101 -11.14 -4.51 19.30
N LEU A 102 -10.67 -5.70 19.71
CA LEU A 102 -10.19 -6.72 18.78
C LEU A 102 -11.30 -7.25 17.87
N HIS A 103 -12.47 -7.55 18.42
CA HIS A 103 -13.56 -8.13 17.63
C HIS A 103 -14.07 -7.14 16.58
N ASP A 104 -14.20 -5.88 16.95
CA ASP A 104 -14.57 -4.84 15.99
C ASP A 104 -13.49 -4.68 14.92
N THR A 105 -12.22 -4.76 15.29
CA THR A 105 -11.11 -4.72 14.32
C THR A 105 -11.18 -5.87 13.34
N MET A 106 -11.45 -7.09 13.81
CA MET A 106 -11.60 -8.25 12.92
C MET A 106 -12.76 -8.06 11.94
N ALA A 107 -13.86 -7.50 12.40
CA ALA A 107 -15.01 -7.21 11.54
C ALA A 107 -14.65 -6.15 10.48
N ARG A 108 -13.89 -5.13 10.84
CA ARG A 108 -13.41 -4.08 9.90
C ARG A 108 -12.45 -4.64 8.86
N ILE A 109 -11.57 -5.56 9.25
CA ILE A 109 -10.68 -6.25 8.31
C ILE A 109 -11.49 -7.04 7.29
N THR A 110 -12.43 -7.84 7.76
CA THR A 110 -13.31 -8.63 6.90
C THR A 110 -14.08 -7.75 5.93
N ASP A 111 -14.69 -6.68 6.42
CA ASP A 111 -15.44 -5.72 5.60
C ASP A 111 -14.57 -5.08 4.52
N PHE A 112 -13.36 -4.66 4.89
CA PHE A 112 -12.42 -4.06 3.93
C PHE A 112 -12.09 -5.02 2.79
N TYR A 113 -11.73 -6.25 3.11
CA TYR A 113 -11.38 -7.24 2.09
C TYR A 113 -12.57 -7.68 1.23
N GLN A 114 -13.77 -7.67 1.77
CA GLN A 114 -14.98 -7.92 0.98
C GLN A 114 -15.20 -6.81 -0.05
N LYS A 115 -14.91 -5.57 0.29
CA LYS A 115 -15.03 -4.43 -0.63
C LYS A 115 -13.95 -4.40 -1.69
N VAL A 116 -12.82 -5.04 -1.46
CA VAL A 116 -11.71 -5.11 -2.43
C VAL A 116 -12.01 -6.08 -3.57
N LYS A 117 -12.82 -7.07 -3.36
CA LYS A 117 -13.13 -8.10 -4.37
C LYS A 117 -13.77 -7.55 -5.65
#